data_7455f37eaf9a71d876eed724a59cd553
#
_entry.id   7455f37eaf9a71d876eed724a59cd553
#
_cell.length_a   1.000
_cell.length_b   1.000
_cell.length_c   1.000
_cell.angle_alpha   90.00
_cell.angle_beta   90.00
_cell.angle_gamma   90.00
#
_symmetry.space_group_name_H-M   'P 1'
#
loop_
_entity.id
_entity.type
_entity.pdbx_description
1 polymer ?
#
loop_
_entity_poly.entity_id
_entity_poly.type
_entity_poly.pdbx_seq_one_letter_code
_entity_poly.pdbx_strand_id
1 'polypeptide(L)'
;TQAVGMAAAPVGPIVYGSSRAAVAALQNRLLALGFWHLGADGNYGYTTRQAVMAFQKWRGLPATTVVDTQTATALNTEWCRPAAGRSGDFLEVDKGKQIAFVVRGGKVQYVFNVSTGNGKSYDEVDQRSAGGRVIGIALTPSGTYRTYREHDTPRYEGDLGTLYRPKFVVGGIAVHGSPSVPNYPASHGCIRVANPVMDLIWSQNLLPLRSTVWIHD
;
A
#
# COMPACT_ATOMS: atom_id res chain seq x y z
N THR A 1 -19.78 -4.51 -3.19
CA THR A 1 -19.52 -3.06 -2.97
C THR A 1 -20.10 -2.64 -1.64
N GLN A 2 -19.32 -1.98 -0.78
CA GLN A 2 -19.81 -1.39 0.46
C GLN A 2 -20.16 0.08 0.18
N ALA A 3 -21.43 0.45 0.34
CA ALA A 3 -21.85 1.84 0.27
C ALA A 3 -21.22 2.67 1.41
N VAL A 4 -20.72 3.83 1.09
CA VAL A 4 -20.16 4.81 2.04
C VAL A 4 -21.20 5.88 2.28
N GLY A 5 -21.62 6.06 3.52
CA GLY A 5 -22.62 7.08 3.87
C GLY A 5 -22.18 8.50 3.51
N MET A 6 -23.17 9.34 3.17
CA MET A 6 -22.98 10.72 2.69
C MET A 6 -22.51 11.73 3.77
N ALA A 7 -22.18 11.31 4.98
CA ALA A 7 -22.02 12.20 6.13
C ALA A 7 -20.68 12.96 6.21
N ALA A 8 -19.79 12.82 5.20
CA ALA A 8 -18.53 13.55 5.21
C ALA A 8 -18.69 14.91 4.51
N ALA A 9 -18.15 15.98 5.11
CA ALA A 9 -18.09 17.29 4.47
C ALA A 9 -17.39 17.16 3.10
N PRO A 10 -17.85 17.91 2.07
CA PRO A 10 -17.25 17.85 0.75
C PRO A 10 -15.76 18.23 0.81
N VAL A 11 -14.94 17.45 0.08
CA VAL A 11 -13.51 17.68 -0.04
C VAL A 11 -13.27 18.74 -1.12
N GLY A 12 -12.55 19.81 -0.78
CA GLY A 12 -12.01 20.75 -1.76
C GLY A 12 -10.58 20.39 -2.15
N PRO A 13 -10.00 21.10 -3.13
CA PRO A 13 -8.58 21.00 -3.41
C PRO A 13 -7.73 21.32 -2.17
N ILE A 14 -6.66 20.57 -1.96
CA ILE A 14 -5.70 20.77 -0.88
C ILE A 14 -4.43 21.35 -1.46
N VAL A 15 -4.11 22.55 -1.05
CA VAL A 15 -2.92 23.31 -1.43
C VAL A 15 -2.11 23.69 -0.20
N TYR A 16 -0.90 24.22 -0.39
CA TYR A 16 -0.11 24.78 0.70
C TYR A 16 -0.92 25.87 1.42
N GLY A 17 -1.02 25.75 2.75
CA GLY A 17 -1.83 26.67 3.56
C GLY A 17 -3.32 26.30 3.71
N SER A 18 -3.78 25.18 3.15
CA SER A 18 -5.13 24.67 3.43
C SER A 18 -5.36 24.52 4.93
N SER A 19 -6.60 24.82 5.37
CA SER A 19 -6.94 24.74 6.79
C SER A 19 -6.90 23.29 7.30
N ARG A 20 -6.60 23.11 8.58
CA ARG A 20 -6.64 21.80 9.23
C ARG A 20 -8.00 21.11 9.08
N ALA A 21 -9.09 21.88 9.10
CA ALA A 21 -10.43 21.35 8.90
C ALA A 21 -10.63 20.77 7.49
N ALA A 22 -10.12 21.45 6.45
CA ALA A 22 -10.17 20.93 5.08
C ALA A 22 -9.35 19.63 4.93
N VAL A 23 -8.17 19.56 5.53
CA VAL A 23 -7.35 18.34 5.54
C VAL A 23 -8.05 17.21 6.31
N ALA A 24 -8.66 17.49 7.46
CA ALA A 24 -9.42 16.50 8.22
C ALA A 24 -10.63 15.97 7.44
N ALA A 25 -11.33 16.82 6.69
CA ALA A 25 -12.42 16.40 5.81
C ALA A 25 -11.92 15.41 4.74
N LEU A 26 -10.80 15.70 4.08
CA LEU A 26 -10.14 14.80 3.14
C LEU A 26 -9.78 13.45 3.82
N GLN A 27 -9.14 13.51 4.98
CA GLN A 27 -8.72 12.34 5.73
C GLN A 27 -9.91 11.45 6.10
N ASN A 28 -10.98 12.03 6.64
CA ASN A 28 -12.21 11.29 6.94
C ASN A 28 -12.81 10.64 5.68
N ARG A 29 -12.78 11.35 4.55
CA ARG A 29 -13.29 10.82 3.29
C ARG A 29 -12.47 9.62 2.80
N LEU A 30 -11.15 9.70 2.83
CA LEU A 30 -10.26 8.59 2.46
C LEU A 30 -10.51 7.36 3.34
N LEU A 31 -10.60 7.52 4.67
CA LEU A 31 -10.90 6.42 5.59
C LEU A 31 -12.26 5.78 5.31
N ALA A 32 -13.29 6.58 5.04
CA ALA A 32 -14.61 6.07 4.70
C ALA A 32 -14.58 5.20 3.44
N LEU A 33 -13.76 5.57 2.44
CA LEU A 33 -13.53 4.80 1.21
C LEU A 33 -12.57 3.62 1.41
N GLY A 34 -11.95 3.46 2.58
CA GLY A 34 -11.02 2.39 2.90
C GLY A 34 -9.55 2.69 2.63
N PHE A 35 -9.21 3.89 2.14
CA PHE A 35 -7.82 4.32 1.93
C PHE A 35 -7.21 4.72 3.26
N TRP A 36 -6.41 3.81 3.81
CA TRP A 36 -5.93 3.91 5.18
C TRP A 36 -4.80 4.92 5.36
N HIS A 37 -4.86 5.64 6.48
CA HIS A 37 -3.81 6.48 7.06
C HIS A 37 -3.99 6.56 8.58
N LEU A 38 -3.05 7.21 9.29
CA LEU A 38 -3.00 7.22 10.77
C LEU A 38 -4.16 7.92 11.48
N GLY A 39 -5.06 8.60 10.78
CA GLY A 39 -6.22 9.26 11.36
C GLY A 39 -6.42 10.68 10.86
N ALA A 40 -7.59 11.26 11.13
CA ALA A 40 -7.98 12.59 10.66
C ALA A 40 -7.51 13.68 11.65
N ASP A 41 -6.21 13.94 11.67
CA ASP A 41 -5.56 14.91 12.56
C ASP A 41 -5.46 16.33 11.97
N GLY A 42 -5.89 16.50 10.71
CA GLY A 42 -5.80 17.77 9.99
C GLY A 42 -4.40 18.13 9.49
N ASN A 43 -3.44 17.19 9.56
CA ASN A 43 -2.10 17.37 9.01
C ASN A 43 -1.93 16.56 7.73
N TYR A 44 -1.53 17.20 6.64
CA TYR A 44 -1.27 16.54 5.37
C TYR A 44 0.10 15.84 5.38
N GLY A 45 0.22 14.85 6.26
CA GLY A 45 1.46 14.11 6.49
C GLY A 45 1.71 12.98 5.50
N TYR A 46 2.77 12.19 5.77
CA TYR A 46 3.22 11.12 4.88
C TYR A 46 2.13 10.07 4.61
N THR A 47 1.45 9.57 5.64
CA THR A 47 0.43 8.53 5.46
C THR A 47 -0.81 9.03 4.73
N THR A 48 -1.20 10.30 4.93
CA THR A 48 -2.28 10.93 4.16
C THR A 48 -1.91 11.00 2.68
N ARG A 49 -0.67 11.42 2.35
CA ARG A 49 -0.18 11.43 0.96
C ARG A 49 -0.18 10.04 0.32
N GLN A 50 0.20 9.00 1.08
CA GLN A 50 0.15 7.61 0.61
C GLN A 50 -1.30 7.16 0.33
N ALA A 51 -2.26 7.54 1.16
CA ALA A 51 -3.68 7.26 0.95
C ALA A 51 -4.25 8.00 -0.27
N VAL A 52 -3.91 9.28 -0.45
CA VAL A 52 -4.27 10.05 -1.66
C VAL A 52 -3.71 9.39 -2.91
N MET A 53 -2.43 9.01 -2.89
CA MET A 53 -1.79 8.32 -4.00
C MET A 53 -2.49 7.00 -4.35
N ALA A 54 -2.85 6.19 -3.35
CA ALA A 54 -3.59 4.96 -3.55
C ALA A 54 -4.98 5.22 -4.16
N PHE A 55 -5.69 6.26 -3.71
CA PHE A 55 -6.97 6.67 -4.27
C PHE A 55 -6.83 7.12 -5.74
N GLN A 56 -5.84 7.97 -6.03
CA GLN A 56 -5.57 8.44 -7.40
C GLN A 56 -5.28 7.26 -8.34
N LYS A 57 -4.42 6.33 -7.94
CA LYS A 57 -4.12 5.10 -8.69
C LYS A 57 -5.37 4.24 -8.93
N TRP A 58 -6.17 4.04 -7.89
CA TRP A 58 -7.40 3.28 -8.01
C TRP A 58 -8.36 3.89 -9.02
N ARG A 59 -8.47 5.24 -9.05
CA ARG A 59 -9.33 5.99 -9.97
C ARG A 59 -8.71 6.24 -11.35
N GLY A 60 -7.47 5.80 -11.60
CA GLY A 60 -6.76 6.07 -12.86
C GLY A 60 -6.39 7.54 -13.04
N LEU A 61 -6.26 8.29 -11.93
CA LEU A 61 -5.80 9.68 -11.91
C LEU A 61 -4.28 9.74 -11.82
N PRO A 62 -3.65 10.86 -12.23
CA PRO A 62 -2.23 11.06 -11.97
C PRO A 62 -1.90 10.94 -10.48
N ALA A 63 -1.04 10.02 -10.11
CA ALA A 63 -0.69 9.72 -8.72
C ALA A 63 0.38 10.71 -8.20
N THR A 64 -0.02 11.95 -8.04
CA THR A 64 0.86 13.09 -7.69
C THR A 64 0.90 13.39 -6.19
N THR A 65 -0.01 12.81 -5.42
CA THR A 65 -0.31 13.19 -4.02
C THR A 65 -0.91 14.60 -3.83
N VAL A 66 -1.11 15.34 -4.92
CA VAL A 66 -1.78 16.64 -4.88
C VAL A 66 -3.29 16.42 -5.01
N VAL A 67 -4.07 16.99 -4.10
CA VAL A 67 -5.53 16.97 -4.21
C VAL A 67 -5.95 18.20 -5.02
N ASP A 68 -5.93 18.04 -6.34
CA ASP A 68 -6.44 19.03 -7.28
C ASP A 68 -7.97 18.95 -7.41
N THR A 69 -8.55 19.79 -8.25
CA THR A 69 -10.00 19.81 -8.50
C THR A 69 -10.51 18.46 -9.01
N GLN A 70 -9.73 17.78 -9.87
CA GLN A 70 -10.12 16.48 -10.41
C GLN A 70 -10.15 15.40 -9.33
N THR A 71 -9.11 15.35 -8.49
CA THR A 71 -9.02 14.43 -7.35
C THR A 71 -10.14 14.71 -6.33
N ALA A 72 -10.39 15.98 -6.00
CA ALA A 72 -11.44 16.40 -5.08
C ALA A 72 -12.84 16.00 -5.60
N THR A 73 -13.11 16.23 -6.88
CA THR A 73 -14.36 15.83 -7.53
C THR A 73 -14.54 14.31 -7.47
N ALA A 74 -13.49 13.54 -7.80
CA ALA A 74 -13.54 12.08 -7.73
C ALA A 74 -13.81 11.58 -6.31
N LEU A 75 -13.17 12.17 -5.29
CA LEU A 75 -13.44 11.85 -3.88
C LEU A 75 -14.90 12.12 -3.49
N ASN A 76 -15.50 13.21 -3.95
CA ASN A 76 -16.87 13.59 -3.61
C ASN A 76 -17.93 12.76 -4.34
N THR A 77 -17.62 12.27 -5.55
CA THR A 77 -18.55 11.48 -6.36
C THR A 77 -18.42 9.97 -6.14
N GLU A 78 -17.41 9.50 -5.41
CA GLU A 78 -17.28 8.09 -5.11
C GLU A 78 -18.18 7.67 -3.96
N TRP A 79 -19.04 6.68 -4.19
CA TRP A 79 -20.03 6.23 -3.20
C TRP A 79 -19.70 4.91 -2.54
N CYS A 80 -18.73 4.17 -3.10
CA CYS A 80 -18.42 2.83 -2.67
C CYS A 80 -16.93 2.64 -2.44
N ARG A 81 -16.59 1.75 -1.51
CA ARG A 81 -15.23 1.22 -1.40
C ARG A 81 -14.90 0.39 -2.65
N PRO A 82 -13.61 0.26 -3.01
CA PRO A 82 -13.19 -0.68 -4.03
C PRO A 82 -13.80 -2.07 -3.81
N ALA A 83 -14.15 -2.75 -4.88
CA ALA A 83 -14.59 -4.13 -4.81
C ALA A 83 -13.38 -5.06 -4.70
N ALA A 84 -13.51 -6.14 -3.92
CA ALA A 84 -12.52 -7.21 -3.91
C ALA A 84 -12.56 -8.00 -5.23
N GLY A 85 -11.41 -8.40 -5.74
CA GLY A 85 -11.31 -9.22 -6.95
C GLY A 85 -11.80 -10.65 -6.75
N ARG A 86 -11.90 -11.13 -5.49
CA ARG A 86 -12.33 -12.49 -5.12
C ARG A 86 -13.11 -12.48 -3.80
N SER A 87 -13.76 -13.59 -3.47
CA SER A 87 -14.36 -13.85 -2.16
C SER A 87 -13.33 -14.36 -1.15
N GLY A 88 -13.64 -14.23 0.15
CA GLY A 88 -12.81 -14.73 1.26
C GLY A 88 -11.89 -13.69 1.88
N ASP A 89 -10.88 -14.19 2.59
CA ASP A 89 -9.88 -13.37 3.32
C ASP A 89 -8.52 -13.49 2.64
N PHE A 90 -7.96 -12.37 2.19
CA PHE A 90 -6.66 -12.34 1.52
C PHE A 90 -6.10 -10.91 1.45
N LEU A 91 -4.81 -10.84 1.14
CA LEU A 91 -4.19 -9.62 0.62
C LEU A 91 -4.18 -9.71 -0.91
N GLU A 92 -4.82 -8.75 -1.58
CA GLU A 92 -4.74 -8.58 -3.03
C GLU A 92 -3.67 -7.53 -3.35
N VAL A 93 -2.84 -7.82 -4.33
CA VAL A 93 -1.81 -6.90 -4.84
C VAL A 93 -2.01 -6.73 -6.34
N ASP A 94 -2.55 -5.59 -6.74
CA ASP A 94 -2.69 -5.16 -8.13
C ASP A 94 -1.39 -4.44 -8.54
N LYS A 95 -0.53 -5.13 -9.27
CA LYS A 95 0.75 -4.59 -9.75
C LYS A 95 0.55 -3.56 -10.85
N GLY A 96 -0.49 -3.71 -11.66
CA GLY A 96 -0.81 -2.75 -12.72
C GLY A 96 -1.12 -1.37 -12.13
N LYS A 97 -1.85 -1.32 -11.03
CA LYS A 97 -2.16 -0.07 -10.32
C LYS A 97 -1.18 0.26 -9.19
N GLN A 98 -0.31 -0.66 -8.78
CA GLN A 98 0.58 -0.47 -7.62
C GLN A 98 -0.21 -0.12 -6.34
N ILE A 99 -1.26 -0.89 -6.06
CA ILE A 99 -2.07 -0.81 -4.84
C ILE A 99 -2.30 -2.20 -4.26
N ALA A 100 -2.57 -2.27 -2.97
CA ALA A 100 -2.96 -3.51 -2.31
C ALA A 100 -4.26 -3.32 -1.52
N PHE A 101 -5.05 -4.40 -1.44
CA PHE A 101 -6.31 -4.44 -0.72
C PHE A 101 -6.25 -5.52 0.36
N VAL A 102 -6.55 -5.16 1.59
CA VAL A 102 -6.85 -6.14 2.64
C VAL A 102 -8.33 -6.50 2.51
N VAL A 103 -8.59 -7.75 2.15
CA VAL A 103 -9.95 -8.27 1.96
C VAL A 103 -10.32 -9.17 3.14
N ARG A 104 -11.51 -8.99 3.70
CA ARG A 104 -12.11 -9.79 4.77
C ARG A 104 -13.57 -10.09 4.43
N GLY A 105 -13.93 -11.36 4.46
CA GLY A 105 -15.28 -11.80 4.08
C GLY A 105 -15.69 -11.33 2.68
N GLY A 106 -14.74 -11.26 1.74
CA GLY A 106 -14.98 -10.76 0.38
C GLY A 106 -15.21 -9.25 0.28
N LYS A 107 -14.91 -8.48 1.33
CA LYS A 107 -15.05 -7.02 1.36
C LYS A 107 -13.70 -6.35 1.58
N VAL A 108 -13.42 -5.27 0.87
CA VAL A 108 -12.21 -4.48 1.06
C VAL A 108 -12.30 -3.73 2.39
N GLN A 109 -11.40 -4.06 3.30
CA GLN A 109 -11.28 -3.40 4.59
C GLN A 109 -10.35 -2.18 4.50
N TYR A 110 -9.17 -2.37 3.90
CA TYR A 110 -8.15 -1.32 3.72
C TYR A 110 -7.56 -1.35 2.31
N VAL A 111 -7.14 -0.19 1.86
CA VAL A 111 -6.39 0.00 0.61
C VAL A 111 -5.09 0.73 0.93
N PHE A 112 -3.98 0.25 0.35
CA PHE A 112 -2.64 0.82 0.53
C PHE A 112 -1.97 1.10 -0.80
N ASN A 113 -1.19 2.20 -0.86
CA ASN A 113 -0.20 2.37 -1.89
C ASN A 113 0.91 1.33 -1.70
N VAL A 114 1.37 0.71 -2.79
CA VAL A 114 2.51 -0.21 -2.79
C VAL A 114 3.51 0.17 -3.88
N SER A 115 4.72 -0.38 -3.75
CA SER A 115 5.73 -0.34 -4.80
C SER A 115 6.35 -1.74 -4.90
N THR A 116 6.16 -2.37 -6.05
CA THR A 116 6.60 -3.75 -6.36
C THR A 116 7.91 -3.76 -7.15
N GLY A 117 8.35 -4.93 -7.59
CA GLY A 117 9.53 -5.11 -8.44
C GLY A 117 9.45 -4.31 -9.74
N ASN A 118 10.55 -3.69 -10.13
CA ASN A 118 10.62 -2.80 -11.29
C ASN A 118 10.86 -3.52 -12.63
N GLY A 119 11.01 -4.85 -12.61
CA GLY A 119 11.20 -5.68 -13.81
C GLY A 119 12.61 -5.64 -14.42
N LYS A 120 13.53 -4.84 -13.87
CA LYS A 120 14.89 -4.69 -14.40
C LYS A 120 15.83 -5.76 -13.84
N SER A 121 16.84 -6.13 -14.60
CA SER A 121 17.97 -6.91 -14.08
C SER A 121 18.79 -6.08 -13.10
N TYR A 122 19.34 -6.74 -12.09
CA TYR A 122 20.24 -6.15 -11.13
C TYR A 122 21.43 -7.07 -10.86
N ASP A 123 22.53 -6.48 -10.46
CA ASP A 123 23.75 -7.12 -10.02
C ASP A 123 24.32 -6.26 -8.89
N GLU A 124 24.02 -6.63 -7.64
CA GLU A 124 24.32 -5.83 -6.46
C GLU A 124 25.14 -6.62 -5.43
N VAL A 125 25.78 -5.90 -4.53
CA VAL A 125 26.54 -6.51 -3.43
C VAL A 125 25.59 -7.19 -2.47
N ASP A 126 25.85 -8.45 -2.12
CA ASP A 126 25.16 -9.15 -1.05
C ASP A 126 25.52 -8.51 0.30
N GLN A 127 24.55 -7.91 0.96
CA GLN A 127 24.76 -7.21 2.23
C GLN A 127 24.93 -8.17 3.43
N ARG A 128 24.67 -9.47 3.23
CA ARG A 128 24.82 -10.52 4.25
C ARG A 128 26.10 -11.32 4.12
N SER A 129 26.80 -11.21 2.98
CA SER A 129 27.97 -12.01 2.66
C SER A 129 29.09 -11.14 2.09
N ALA A 130 30.18 -11.02 2.82
CA ALA A 130 31.35 -10.23 2.38
C ALA A 130 31.87 -10.72 1.02
N GLY A 131 31.90 -9.83 0.02
CA GLY A 131 32.31 -10.13 -1.34
C GLY A 131 31.29 -10.92 -2.19
N GLY A 132 30.12 -11.26 -1.63
CA GLY A 132 29.03 -11.88 -2.36
C GLY A 132 28.30 -10.90 -3.28
N ARG A 133 27.63 -11.44 -4.29
CA ARG A 133 26.77 -10.67 -5.19
C ARG A 133 25.40 -11.33 -5.33
N VAL A 134 24.38 -10.53 -5.46
CA VAL A 134 23.01 -10.97 -5.75
C VAL A 134 22.66 -10.50 -7.15
N ILE A 135 22.43 -11.46 -8.04
CA ILE A 135 22.11 -11.20 -9.45
C ILE A 135 20.71 -11.72 -9.72
N GLY A 136 19.89 -10.94 -10.39
CA GLY A 136 18.52 -11.37 -10.69
C GLY A 136 17.73 -10.36 -11.53
N ILE A 137 16.44 -10.65 -11.63
CA ILE A 137 15.45 -9.74 -12.21
C ILE A 137 14.54 -9.30 -11.07
N ALA A 138 14.34 -8.00 -10.96
CA ALA A 138 13.52 -7.37 -9.93
C ALA A 138 12.01 -7.60 -10.16
N LEU A 139 11.57 -8.86 -10.14
CA LEU A 139 10.23 -9.29 -10.47
C LEU A 139 9.43 -9.64 -9.22
N THR A 140 8.22 -9.09 -9.12
CA THR A 140 7.18 -9.59 -8.22
C THR A 140 6.28 -10.54 -9.02
N PRO A 141 6.38 -11.86 -8.80
CA PRO A 141 5.65 -12.82 -9.64
C PRO A 141 4.16 -12.78 -9.37
N SER A 142 3.34 -12.82 -10.44
CA SER A 142 1.90 -13.00 -10.32
C SER A 142 1.57 -14.42 -9.88
N GLY A 143 0.51 -14.57 -9.08
CA GLY A 143 0.08 -15.87 -8.55
C GLY A 143 -0.71 -15.74 -7.27
N THR A 144 -1.09 -16.88 -6.72
CA THR A 144 -1.71 -16.99 -5.40
C THR A 144 -0.77 -17.75 -4.48
N TYR A 145 -0.31 -17.07 -3.46
CA TYR A 145 0.69 -17.53 -2.52
C TYR A 145 0.14 -17.57 -1.10
N ARG A 146 0.97 -18.08 -0.17
CA ARG A 146 0.69 -18.02 1.26
C ARG A 146 1.90 -17.48 2.02
N THR A 147 1.63 -16.62 3.00
CA THR A 147 2.69 -16.20 3.93
C THR A 147 3.28 -17.42 4.64
N TYR A 148 4.60 -17.57 4.61
CA TYR A 148 5.27 -18.78 5.15
C TYR A 148 6.32 -18.47 6.22
N ARG A 149 6.78 -17.22 6.30
CA ARG A 149 7.78 -16.75 7.27
C ARG A 149 7.54 -15.28 7.58
N GLU A 150 7.82 -14.89 8.81
CA GLU A 150 7.67 -13.51 9.24
C GLU A 150 8.70 -13.13 10.30
N HIS A 151 9.04 -11.86 10.39
CA HIS A 151 9.92 -11.32 11.42
C HIS A 151 9.37 -10.00 11.92
N ASP A 152 8.98 -9.98 13.20
CA ASP A 152 8.53 -8.76 13.87
C ASP A 152 9.73 -7.98 14.42
N THR A 153 10.51 -7.41 13.52
CA THR A 153 11.66 -6.59 13.85
C THR A 153 11.71 -5.37 12.94
N PRO A 154 12.01 -4.18 13.46
CA PRO A 154 12.15 -2.99 12.62
C PRO A 154 13.36 -3.07 11.67
N ARG A 155 14.25 -4.03 11.90
CA ARG A 155 15.47 -4.19 11.11
C ARG A 155 15.77 -5.67 10.86
N TYR A 156 15.27 -6.19 9.76
CA TYR A 156 15.62 -7.51 9.24
C TYR A 156 16.65 -7.34 8.14
N GLU A 157 17.84 -7.92 8.31
CA GLU A 157 18.91 -7.84 7.31
C GLU A 157 18.64 -8.84 6.18
N GLY A 158 18.30 -8.32 5.00
CA GLY A 158 18.17 -9.08 3.77
C GLY A 158 19.40 -8.95 2.88
N ASP A 159 19.49 -9.78 1.86
CA ASP A 159 20.62 -9.82 0.92
C ASP A 159 20.80 -8.48 0.18
N LEU A 160 19.68 -7.80 -0.12
CA LEU A 160 19.62 -6.53 -0.84
C LEU A 160 19.23 -5.33 0.07
N GLY A 161 19.44 -5.46 1.37
CA GLY A 161 19.18 -4.39 2.33
C GLY A 161 18.17 -4.74 3.41
N THR A 162 17.96 -3.76 4.29
CA THR A 162 17.10 -3.92 5.47
C THR A 162 15.63 -3.88 5.12
N LEU A 163 14.85 -4.81 5.68
CA LEU A 163 13.40 -4.87 5.58
C LEU A 163 12.76 -4.54 6.94
N TYR A 164 11.72 -3.71 6.94
CA TYR A 164 10.96 -3.38 8.13
C TYR A 164 9.82 -4.37 8.33
N ARG A 165 9.86 -5.19 9.40
CA ARG A 165 8.82 -6.13 9.85
C ARG A 165 8.28 -7.05 8.72
N PRO A 166 9.15 -7.76 7.97
CA PRO A 166 8.76 -8.46 6.75
C PRO A 166 7.88 -9.67 7.01
N LYS A 167 6.95 -9.91 6.07
CA LYS A 167 6.16 -11.14 5.95
C LYS A 167 6.41 -11.74 4.56
N PHE A 168 7.11 -12.88 4.52
CA PHE A 168 7.55 -13.52 3.29
C PHE A 168 6.41 -14.30 2.63
N VAL A 169 6.33 -14.19 1.32
CA VAL A 169 5.22 -14.69 0.49
C VAL A 169 5.68 -15.77 -0.47
N VAL A 170 6.75 -15.52 -1.23
CA VAL A 170 7.30 -16.47 -2.20
C VAL A 170 8.81 -16.22 -2.37
N GLY A 171 9.62 -17.30 -2.31
CA GLY A 171 11.06 -17.16 -2.37
C GLY A 171 11.59 -16.17 -1.32
N GLY A 172 12.44 -15.23 -1.71
CA GLY A 172 12.90 -14.12 -0.87
C GLY A 172 11.98 -12.91 -0.86
N ILE A 173 10.81 -12.95 -1.52
CA ILE A 173 9.91 -11.82 -1.68
C ILE A 173 8.99 -11.71 -0.47
N ALA A 174 8.92 -10.52 0.11
CA ALA A 174 8.10 -10.20 1.27
C ALA A 174 7.22 -8.96 1.04
N VAL A 175 6.12 -8.89 1.79
CA VAL A 175 5.45 -7.64 2.12
C VAL A 175 6.21 -7.03 3.30
N HIS A 176 6.70 -5.82 3.16
CA HIS A 176 7.48 -5.16 4.22
C HIS A 176 7.32 -3.65 4.20
N GLY A 177 7.58 -3.02 5.33
CA GLY A 177 7.61 -1.57 5.44
C GLY A 177 8.84 -0.97 4.77
N SER A 178 8.66 0.23 4.23
CA SER A 178 9.72 1.04 3.65
C SER A 178 9.47 2.52 3.96
N PRO A 179 10.52 3.31 4.22
CA PRO A 179 10.37 4.77 4.33
C PRO A 179 10.07 5.43 2.97
N SER A 180 10.30 4.70 1.87
CA SER A 180 10.06 5.18 0.51
C SER A 180 9.17 4.22 -0.26
N VAL A 181 7.94 4.66 -0.56
CA VAL A 181 6.96 3.92 -1.38
C VAL A 181 6.47 4.87 -2.48
N PRO A 182 7.20 4.94 -3.61
CA PRO A 182 6.86 5.84 -4.72
C PRO A 182 5.57 5.39 -5.44
N ASN A 183 5.16 6.19 -6.43
CA ASN A 183 4.00 5.92 -7.25
C ASN A 183 4.24 4.92 -8.40
N TYR A 184 5.43 4.33 -8.46
CA TYR A 184 5.88 3.40 -9.51
C TYR A 184 6.58 2.19 -8.89
N PRO A 185 6.75 1.08 -9.64
CA PRO A 185 7.54 -0.08 -9.21
C PRO A 185 9.01 0.33 -9.01
N ALA A 186 9.57 0.07 -7.82
CA ALA A 186 10.93 0.50 -7.48
C ALA A 186 11.70 -0.53 -6.61
N SER A 187 11.10 -1.67 -6.28
CA SER A 187 11.76 -2.70 -5.48
C SER A 187 12.52 -3.72 -6.35
N HIS A 188 13.30 -4.58 -5.71
CA HIS A 188 13.93 -5.76 -6.34
C HIS A 188 12.99 -6.99 -6.41
N GLY A 189 11.70 -6.81 -6.10
CA GLY A 189 10.70 -7.88 -6.13
C GLY A 189 9.78 -7.86 -4.91
N CYS A 190 10.23 -7.37 -3.76
CA CYS A 190 9.39 -7.22 -2.58
C CYS A 190 8.21 -6.24 -2.81
N ILE A 191 7.17 -6.39 -2.02
CA ILE A 191 6.00 -5.51 -2.00
C ILE A 191 6.22 -4.51 -0.86
N ARG A 192 6.64 -3.29 -1.22
CA ARG A 192 6.85 -2.21 -0.25
C ARG A 192 5.54 -1.55 0.11
N VAL A 193 5.30 -1.35 1.41
CA VAL A 193 4.26 -0.50 1.98
C VAL A 193 4.90 0.52 2.93
N ALA A 194 4.20 1.58 3.29
CA ALA A 194 4.70 2.51 4.31
C ALA A 194 4.90 1.80 5.66
N ASN A 195 5.94 2.17 6.44
CA ASN A 195 6.18 1.57 7.75
C ASN A 195 4.94 1.55 8.65
N PRO A 196 4.15 2.63 8.78
CA PRO A 196 2.92 2.59 9.58
C PRO A 196 1.87 1.61 9.07
N VAL A 197 1.86 1.28 7.77
CA VAL A 197 1.00 0.22 7.22
C VAL A 197 1.45 -1.16 7.72
N MET A 198 2.77 -1.42 7.78
CA MET A 198 3.25 -2.67 8.39
C MET A 198 2.91 -2.74 9.88
N ASP A 199 3.00 -1.62 10.61
CA ASP A 199 2.58 -1.56 12.00
C ASP A 199 1.09 -1.91 12.17
N LEU A 200 0.23 -1.40 11.29
CA LEU A 200 -1.18 -1.79 11.23
C LEU A 200 -1.34 -3.29 10.93
N ILE A 201 -0.63 -3.81 9.92
CA ILE A 201 -0.70 -5.22 9.52
C ILE A 201 -0.35 -6.14 10.69
N TRP A 202 0.67 -5.79 11.48
CA TRP A 202 1.07 -6.54 12.65
C TRP A 202 0.10 -6.36 13.82
N SER A 203 -0.25 -5.14 14.17
CA SER A 203 -1.09 -4.84 15.35
C SER A 203 -2.51 -5.40 15.23
N GLN A 204 -3.07 -5.44 14.03
CA GLN A 204 -4.39 -6.00 13.76
C GLN A 204 -4.33 -7.44 13.20
N ASN A 205 -3.15 -8.04 13.15
CA ASN A 205 -2.94 -9.39 12.59
C ASN A 205 -3.59 -9.57 11.21
N LEU A 206 -3.40 -8.59 10.32
CA LEU A 206 -4.07 -8.58 9.01
C LEU A 206 -3.48 -9.59 8.03
N LEU A 207 -2.26 -10.04 8.24
CA LEU A 207 -1.56 -10.98 7.36
C LEU A 207 -0.80 -12.04 8.21
N PRO A 208 -1.49 -12.86 9.03
CA PRO A 208 -0.84 -13.92 9.78
C PRO A 208 -0.20 -14.97 8.86
N LEU A 209 0.64 -15.85 9.40
CA LEU A 209 1.18 -16.99 8.65
C LEU A 209 0.06 -17.81 8.01
N ARG A 210 0.32 -18.30 6.80
CA ARG A 210 -0.62 -19.04 5.93
C ARG A 210 -1.75 -18.18 5.33
N SER A 211 -1.73 -16.87 5.52
CA SER A 211 -2.66 -15.96 4.82
C SER A 211 -2.46 -16.04 3.32
N THR A 212 -3.56 -16.02 2.60
CA THR A 212 -3.54 -15.93 1.13
C THR A 212 -3.09 -14.55 0.68
N VAL A 213 -2.16 -14.50 -0.27
CA VAL A 213 -1.72 -13.30 -0.99
C VAL A 213 -1.91 -13.55 -2.48
N TRP A 214 -2.79 -12.80 -3.09
CA TRP A 214 -3.04 -12.85 -4.53
C TRP A 214 -2.40 -11.67 -5.22
N ILE A 215 -1.43 -11.96 -6.09
CA ILE A 215 -0.67 -10.97 -6.86
C ILE A 215 -1.04 -11.09 -8.34
N HIS A 216 -1.44 -9.99 -8.95
CA HIS A 216 -1.83 -9.95 -10.37
C HIS A 216 -1.45 -8.60 -11.01
N ASP A 217 -1.64 -8.52 -12.33
CA ASP A 217 -1.49 -7.31 -13.14
C ASP A 217 -2.82 -6.59 -13.27
#